data_6554b18062298e06dcf333789a87cb71
#
_entry.id   6554b18062298e06dcf333789a87cb71
#
_cell.length_a   1.000
_cell.length_b   1.000
_cell.length_c   1.000
_cell.angle_alpha   90.00
_cell.angle_beta   90.00
_cell.angle_gamma   90.00
#
_symmetry.space_group_name_H-M   'P 1'
#
loop_
_entity.id
_entity.type
_entity.pdbx_description
1 polymer ?
#
loop_
_entity_poly.entity_id
_entity_poly.type
_entity_poly.pdbx_seq_one_letter_code
_entity_poly.pdbx_strand_id
1 'polypeptide(L)' 'MSEGTLEERYEIYCEQARSLGWPIKSFDEWLNS' A
#
# COMPACT_ATOMS: atom_id res chain seq x y z
N MET A 1 -16.97 8.82 -3.11
CA MET A 1 -16.36 8.22 -2.73
C MET A 1 -15.21 8.05 -3.34
N SER A 2 -14.25 8.03 -2.98
CA SER A 2 -13.18 7.98 -3.58
C SER A 2 -12.77 6.85 -3.89
N GLU A 3 -12.09 6.68 -4.62
CA GLU A 3 -11.76 5.61 -4.88
C GLU A 3 -10.73 5.51 -5.56
N GLY A 4 -9.95 5.35 -5.60
CA GLY A 4 -9.06 5.12 -6.43
C GLY A 4 -7.86 5.89 -6.45
N THR A 5 -7.51 6.58 -5.52
CA THR A 5 -6.26 7.25 -5.61
C THR A 5 -5.16 6.29 -5.27
N LEU A 6 -3.97 6.55 -5.78
CA LEU A 6 -2.84 5.70 -5.48
C LEU A 6 -2.53 5.70 -3.99
N GLU A 7 -2.70 6.83 -3.37
CA GLU A 7 -2.42 6.89 -1.95
C GLU A 7 -3.36 5.97 -1.19
N GLU A 8 -4.59 5.95 -1.58
CA GLU A 8 -5.50 5.08 -0.90
C GLU A 8 -5.13 3.64 -1.09
N ARG A 9 -4.73 3.28 -2.31
CA ARG A 9 -4.32 1.93 -2.53
C ARG A 9 -3.11 1.57 -1.73
N TYR A 10 -2.17 2.48 -1.59
CA TYR A 10 -0.99 2.22 -0.81
C TYR A 10 -1.36 1.98 0.65
N GLU A 11 -2.34 2.72 1.14
CA GLU A 11 -2.76 2.53 2.50
C GLU A 11 -3.33 1.14 2.71
N ILE A 12 -4.13 0.67 1.77
CA ILE A 12 -4.67 -0.67 1.89
C ILE A 12 -3.55 -1.70 1.87
N TYR A 13 -2.56 -1.49 1.01
CA TYR A 13 -1.44 -2.40 0.96
C TYR A 13 -0.71 -2.44 2.29
N CYS A 14 -0.50 -1.27 2.90
CA CYS A 14 0.20 -1.24 4.16
C CYS A 14 -0.56 -1.99 5.23
N GLU A 15 -1.86 -1.81 5.25
CA GLU A 15 -2.64 -2.51 6.23
C GLU A 15 -2.56 -4.00 6.06
N GLN A 16 -2.66 -4.46 4.83
CA GLN A 16 -2.58 -5.87 4.60
C GLN A 16 -1.21 -6.41 4.92
N ALA A 17 -0.16 -5.69 4.56
CA ALA A 17 1.18 -6.14 4.84
C ALA A 17 1.38 -6.28 6.35
N ARG A 18 0.87 -5.34 7.10
CA ARG A 18 1.02 -5.43 8.54
C ARG A 18 0.28 -6.64 9.08
N SER A 19 -0.89 -6.88 8.57
CA SER A 19 -1.65 -7.99 9.06
C SER A 19 -0.98 -9.31 8.75
N LEU A 20 -0.32 -9.39 7.60
CA LEU A 20 0.31 -10.62 7.20
C LEU A 20 1.76 -10.73 7.66
N GLY A 21 2.30 -9.69 8.23
CA GLY A 21 3.68 -9.74 8.65
C GLY A 21 4.65 -9.50 7.52
N TRP A 22 4.23 -8.88 6.43
CA TRP A 22 5.12 -8.62 5.33
C TRP A 22 5.86 -7.32 5.57
N PRO A 23 7.00 -7.14 4.96
CA PRO A 23 7.69 -5.85 5.04
C PRO A 23 6.91 -4.82 4.23
N ILE A 24 6.94 -3.59 4.68
CA ILE A 24 6.19 -2.55 4.00
C ILE A 24 7.15 -1.78 3.12
N LYS A 25 6.88 -1.72 1.83
CA LYS A 25 7.73 -0.99 0.90
C LYS A 25 7.39 0.48 0.96
N SER A 26 8.32 1.31 0.57
CA SER A 26 8.02 2.72 0.49
C SER A 26 7.07 2.95 -0.68
N PHE A 27 6.49 4.12 -0.71
CA PHE A 27 5.52 4.43 -1.75
C PHE A 27 6.15 4.28 -3.13
N ASP A 28 7.36 4.81 -3.28
CA ASP A 28 8.03 4.72 -4.56
C ASP A 28 8.30 3.28 -4.93
N GLU A 29 8.77 2.50 -3.99
CA GLU A 29 9.05 1.13 -4.29
C GLU A 29 7.78 0.39 -4.63
N TRP A 30 6.73 0.66 -3.92
CA TRP A 30 5.47 -0.01 -4.18
C TRP A 30 4.97 0.33 -5.58
N LEU A 31 5.17 1.56 -6.00
CA LEU A 31 4.71 1.95 -7.32
C LEU A 31 5.50 1.23 -8.41
N ASN A 32 6.77 1.00 -8.16
CA ASN A 32 7.61 0.37 -9.17
C ASN A 32 7.53 -1.13 -9.16
N SER A 33 6.89 -1.74 -8.24
CA SER A 33 6.92 -3.20 -8.22
C SER A 33 5.76 -3.82 -9.06
#